data_cb9568f8f17d67014f937449de628022
#
_entry.id   cb9568f8f17d67014f937449de628022
#
_cell.length_a   1.000
_cell.length_b   1.000
_cell.length_c   1.000
_cell.angle_alpha   90.00
_cell.angle_beta   90.00
_cell.angle_gamma   90.00
#
_symmetry.space_group_name_H-M   'P 1'
#
loop_
_entity.id
_entity.type
_entity.pdbx_description
1 polymer ?
#
loop_
_entity_poly.entity_id
_entity_poly.type
_entity_poly.pdbx_seq_one_letter_code
_entity_poly.pdbx_strand_id
1 'polypeptide(L)'
;MASPTSRTQFKENCLRRLGKPVIEINVDDDQVEDRIDEALRYFWDYHFDGSEKTYYKHQVTSQDKVNKYITIPENIIGVVNLFDIGNALNTNNLFNIRYQIALNDLYTLTSVSMVPYYMAIQHVQFLEQMLVGKQPLRYNRHTNKCYIDMDWDRLDEGNFIILEAYEVVDPDVFTNAWSDRWLLRYAACLIKQQWGQNLKKFEGMKMPGGLTFNGQQIYNEATNERAELEKEMIFTYSLPATDFIG
;
A
#
# COMPACT_ATOMS: atom_id res chain seq x y z
N MET A 1 21.98 18.25 -1.55
CA MET A 1 21.95 17.20 -2.59
C MET A 1 20.55 17.20 -3.18
N ALA A 2 20.43 17.08 -4.50
CA ALA A 2 19.10 16.94 -5.10
C ALA A 2 18.50 15.61 -4.65
N SER A 3 17.25 15.61 -4.22
CA SER A 3 16.51 14.41 -3.87
C SER A 3 16.38 13.51 -5.11
N PRO A 4 16.53 12.19 -4.99
CA PRO A 4 16.36 11.30 -6.14
C PRO A 4 14.91 11.36 -6.62
N THR A 5 14.73 11.46 -7.93
CA THR A 5 13.41 11.51 -8.58
C THR A 5 13.21 10.38 -9.57
N SER A 6 14.19 9.48 -9.67
CA SER A 6 14.12 8.30 -10.54
C SER A 6 14.83 7.12 -9.90
N ARG A 7 14.47 5.91 -10.33
CA ARG A 7 15.08 4.66 -9.89
C ARG A 7 16.62 4.66 -10.04
N THR A 8 17.12 5.19 -11.16
CA THR A 8 18.58 5.29 -11.41
C THR A 8 19.26 6.22 -10.40
N GLN A 9 18.68 7.39 -10.12
CA GLN A 9 19.21 8.33 -9.14
C GLN A 9 19.15 7.76 -7.71
N PHE A 10 18.09 7.01 -7.40
CA PHE A 10 17.93 6.32 -6.13
C PHE A 10 19.03 5.27 -5.94
N LYS A 11 19.26 4.41 -6.93
CA LYS A 11 20.35 3.43 -6.96
C LYS A 11 21.71 4.07 -6.73
N GLU A 12 22.02 5.12 -7.47
CA GLU A 12 23.28 5.84 -7.33
C GLU A 12 23.42 6.50 -5.93
N ASN A 13 22.32 6.97 -5.35
CA ASN A 13 22.32 7.53 -3.99
C ASN A 13 22.63 6.43 -2.96
N CYS A 14 22.01 5.25 -3.07
CA CYS A 14 22.28 4.12 -2.19
C CYS A 14 23.75 3.67 -2.28
N LEU A 15 24.29 3.57 -3.50
CA LEU A 15 25.70 3.20 -3.72
C LEU A 15 26.67 4.25 -3.18
N ARG A 16 26.36 5.56 -3.33
CA ARG A 16 27.17 6.64 -2.75
C ARG A 16 27.19 6.60 -1.22
N ARG A 17 26.08 6.21 -0.57
CA ARG A 17 26.05 6.00 0.88
C ARG A 17 26.99 4.89 1.33
N LEU A 18 27.21 3.89 0.50
CA LEU A 18 28.13 2.79 0.77
C LEU A 18 29.59 3.12 0.43
N GLY A 19 29.84 4.28 -0.21
CA GLY A 19 31.20 4.78 -0.46
C GLY A 19 31.59 4.90 -1.94
N LYS A 20 30.73 4.56 -2.89
CA LYS A 20 30.99 4.78 -4.34
C LYS A 20 31.17 6.30 -4.60
N PRO A 21 32.08 6.77 -5.42
CA PRO A 21 33.04 6.00 -6.25
C PRO A 21 34.39 5.75 -5.58
N VAL A 22 34.58 6.16 -4.33
CA VAL A 22 35.86 6.03 -3.62
C VAL A 22 36.20 4.57 -3.31
N ILE A 23 35.17 3.81 -2.97
CA ILE A 23 35.27 2.37 -2.68
C ILE A 23 34.52 1.64 -3.79
N GLU A 24 35.12 0.60 -4.34
CA GLU A 24 34.45 -0.33 -5.24
C GLU A 24 33.54 -1.25 -4.45
N ILE A 25 32.24 -1.25 -4.79
CA ILE A 25 31.24 -2.08 -4.15
C ILE A 25 31.02 -3.30 -5.07
N ASN A 26 31.48 -4.46 -4.59
CA ASN A 26 31.45 -5.71 -5.36
C ASN A 26 30.04 -6.35 -5.27
N VAL A 27 29.06 -5.68 -5.87
CA VAL A 27 27.69 -6.14 -6.04
C VAL A 27 27.30 -5.91 -7.48
N ASP A 28 26.74 -6.93 -8.11
CA ASP A 28 26.26 -6.84 -9.47
C ASP A 28 25.02 -5.94 -9.57
N ASP A 29 24.84 -5.31 -10.74
CA ASP A 29 23.73 -4.40 -10.98
C ASP A 29 22.37 -5.07 -10.77
N ASP A 30 22.20 -6.30 -11.22
CA ASP A 30 20.96 -7.08 -11.04
C ASP A 30 20.69 -7.36 -9.55
N GLN A 31 21.76 -7.66 -8.76
CA GLN A 31 21.63 -7.84 -7.31
C GLN A 31 21.20 -6.53 -6.61
N VAL A 32 21.68 -5.38 -7.07
CA VAL A 32 21.27 -4.08 -6.54
C VAL A 32 19.80 -3.82 -6.83
N GLU A 33 19.36 -4.10 -8.08
CA GLU A 33 17.94 -3.94 -8.48
C GLU A 33 17.03 -4.86 -7.65
N ASP A 34 17.40 -6.11 -7.44
CA ASP A 34 16.66 -7.05 -6.59
C ASP A 34 16.50 -6.53 -5.14
N ARG A 35 17.56 -5.92 -4.58
CA ARG A 35 17.51 -5.35 -3.22
C ARG A 35 16.65 -4.09 -3.16
N ILE A 36 16.63 -3.28 -4.23
CA ILE A 36 15.73 -2.15 -4.34
C ILE A 36 14.27 -2.61 -4.41
N ASP A 37 13.98 -3.64 -5.19
CA ASP A 37 12.63 -4.21 -5.27
C ASP A 37 12.17 -4.82 -3.95
N GLU A 38 13.07 -5.48 -3.21
CA GLU A 38 12.79 -5.98 -1.86
C GLU A 38 12.45 -4.82 -0.91
N ALA A 39 13.21 -3.72 -0.98
CA ALA A 39 12.98 -2.54 -0.17
C ALA A 39 11.63 -1.87 -0.48
N LEU A 40 11.27 -1.77 -1.76
CA LEU A 40 9.98 -1.22 -2.20
C LEU A 40 8.81 -2.06 -1.72
N ARG A 41 8.89 -3.39 -1.85
CA ARG A 41 7.83 -4.29 -1.34
C ARG A 41 7.63 -4.13 0.15
N TYR A 42 8.71 -4.06 0.92
CA TYR A 42 8.61 -3.83 2.36
C TYR A 42 8.02 -2.47 2.69
N PHE A 43 8.39 -1.43 1.94
CA PHE A 43 7.83 -0.08 2.07
C PHE A 43 6.32 -0.07 1.82
N TRP A 44 5.85 -0.70 0.75
CA TRP A 44 4.42 -0.79 0.44
C TRP A 44 3.60 -1.59 1.46
N ASP A 45 4.22 -2.60 2.07
CA ASP A 45 3.51 -3.47 3.00
C ASP A 45 3.40 -2.85 4.42
N TYR A 46 4.34 -1.97 4.82
CA TYR A 46 4.43 -1.52 6.22
C TYR A 46 4.45 0.00 6.41
N HIS A 47 4.87 0.78 5.43
CA HIS A 47 4.96 2.23 5.58
C HIS A 47 3.59 2.88 5.33
N PHE A 48 3.18 3.83 6.21
CA PHE A 48 1.88 4.52 6.08
C PHE A 48 1.73 5.29 4.75
N ASP A 49 2.82 5.83 4.18
CA ASP A 49 2.84 6.49 2.87
C ASP A 49 3.13 5.53 1.70
N GLY A 50 3.26 4.22 1.96
CA GLY A 50 3.51 3.21 0.92
C GLY A 50 2.27 2.82 0.15
N SER A 51 1.09 3.08 0.71
CA SER A 51 -0.19 2.80 0.09
C SER A 51 -1.17 3.94 0.34
N GLU A 52 -2.09 4.14 -0.57
CA GLU A 52 -3.16 5.12 -0.42
C GLU A 52 -4.54 4.48 -0.60
N LYS A 53 -5.52 5.07 0.06
CA LYS A 53 -6.92 4.66 -0.05
C LYS A 53 -7.49 5.26 -1.32
N THR A 54 -7.99 4.40 -2.22
CA THR A 54 -8.55 4.79 -3.51
C THR A 54 -9.92 4.17 -3.74
N TYR A 55 -10.65 4.73 -4.69
CA TYR A 55 -11.93 4.20 -5.15
C TYR A 55 -11.78 3.63 -6.55
N TYR A 56 -11.65 2.32 -6.63
CA TYR A 56 -11.55 1.62 -7.91
C TYR A 56 -12.93 1.48 -8.56
N LYS A 57 -13.07 2.07 -9.75
CA LYS A 57 -14.30 2.02 -10.55
C LYS A 57 -14.18 0.94 -11.61
N HIS A 58 -15.04 -0.07 -11.55
CA HIS A 58 -15.12 -1.14 -12.54
C HIS A 58 -16.45 -1.08 -13.29
N GLN A 59 -16.41 -1.22 -14.61
CA GLN A 59 -17.60 -1.36 -15.43
C GLN A 59 -17.92 -2.85 -15.60
N VAL A 60 -19.13 -3.24 -15.23
CA VAL A 60 -19.58 -4.63 -15.28
C VAL A 60 -19.67 -5.11 -16.73
N THR A 61 -19.02 -6.21 -17.01
CA THR A 61 -19.04 -6.90 -18.31
C THR A 61 -19.87 -8.17 -18.24
N SER A 62 -20.31 -8.67 -19.40
CA SER A 62 -20.97 -10.00 -19.48
C SER A 62 -20.10 -11.14 -18.95
N GLN A 63 -18.78 -11.01 -19.11
CA GLN A 63 -17.82 -11.99 -18.59
C GLN A 63 -17.81 -12.04 -17.05
N ASP A 64 -17.91 -10.88 -16.39
CA ASP A 64 -17.92 -10.78 -14.93
C ASP A 64 -19.18 -11.46 -14.35
N LYS A 65 -20.33 -11.33 -15.04
CA LYS A 65 -21.57 -11.98 -14.65
C LYS A 65 -21.47 -13.51 -14.71
N VAL A 66 -20.83 -14.05 -15.76
CA VAL A 66 -20.60 -15.49 -15.91
C VAL A 66 -19.60 -16.01 -14.87
N ASN A 67 -18.51 -15.26 -14.66
CA ASN A 67 -17.43 -15.66 -13.75
C ASN A 67 -17.76 -15.42 -12.29
N LYS A 68 -18.68 -14.50 -11.97
CA LYS A 68 -19.04 -14.05 -10.61
C LYS A 68 -17.88 -13.48 -9.80
N TYR A 69 -16.89 -12.93 -10.49
CA TYR A 69 -15.77 -12.17 -9.91
C TYR A 69 -15.32 -11.05 -10.84
N ILE A 70 -14.67 -10.05 -10.27
CA ILE A 70 -14.06 -8.94 -10.98
C ILE A 70 -12.53 -9.13 -10.94
N THR A 71 -11.88 -8.90 -12.09
CA THR A 71 -10.43 -8.83 -12.13
C THR A 71 -9.97 -7.43 -11.74
N ILE A 72 -9.08 -7.35 -10.77
CA ILE A 72 -8.55 -6.12 -10.19
C ILE A 72 -7.12 -5.92 -10.66
N PRO A 73 -6.66 -4.68 -10.94
CA PRO A 73 -5.27 -4.39 -11.30
C PRO A 73 -4.29 -4.77 -10.19
N GLU A 74 -3.04 -5.08 -10.58
CA GLU A 74 -1.97 -5.53 -9.66
C GLU A 74 -1.52 -4.47 -8.66
N ASN A 75 -1.75 -3.19 -8.97
CA ASN A 75 -1.45 -2.07 -8.07
C ASN A 75 -2.36 -2.01 -6.84
N ILE A 76 -3.45 -2.78 -6.80
CA ILE A 76 -4.35 -2.83 -5.64
C ILE A 76 -3.92 -3.93 -4.68
N ILE A 77 -3.56 -3.52 -3.47
CA ILE A 77 -3.11 -4.42 -2.40
C ILE A 77 -4.29 -5.10 -1.72
N GLY A 78 -5.37 -4.36 -1.47
CA GLY A 78 -6.52 -4.83 -0.72
C GLY A 78 -7.80 -4.13 -1.10
N VAL A 79 -8.91 -4.86 -0.99
CA VAL A 79 -10.26 -4.32 -1.18
C VAL A 79 -10.98 -4.39 0.17
N VAL A 80 -11.50 -3.26 0.61
CA VAL A 80 -12.10 -3.12 1.95
C VAL A 80 -13.61 -3.23 1.90
N ASN A 81 -14.24 -2.51 0.96
CA ASN A 81 -15.68 -2.38 0.93
C ASN A 81 -16.21 -2.19 -0.48
N LEU A 82 -17.47 -2.55 -0.67
CA LEU A 82 -18.23 -2.20 -1.85
C LEU A 82 -18.97 -0.89 -1.59
N PHE A 83 -18.77 0.08 -2.46
CA PHE A 83 -19.52 1.32 -2.40
C PHE A 83 -20.78 1.17 -3.25
N ASP A 84 -21.93 1.05 -2.60
CA ASP A 84 -23.20 0.92 -3.28
C ASP A 84 -23.61 2.30 -3.84
N ILE A 85 -23.35 2.49 -5.13
CA ILE A 85 -23.94 3.59 -5.87
C ILE A 85 -25.29 3.09 -6.37
N GLY A 86 -26.29 3.23 -5.53
CA GLY A 86 -27.65 3.01 -6.00
C GLY A 86 -27.91 3.83 -7.26
N ASN A 87 -28.61 3.24 -8.19
CA ASN A 87 -29.00 3.89 -9.45
C ASN A 87 -29.44 5.34 -9.20
N ALA A 88 -28.70 6.29 -9.74
CA ALA A 88 -28.95 7.74 -9.58
C ALA A 88 -30.36 8.19 -10.04
N LEU A 89 -31.10 7.27 -10.66
CA LEU A 89 -32.47 7.48 -11.14
C LEU A 89 -33.55 7.03 -10.15
N ASN A 90 -33.22 6.25 -9.12
CA ASN A 90 -34.18 5.87 -8.08
C ASN A 90 -34.10 6.85 -6.92
N THR A 91 -35.01 7.82 -6.91
CA THR A 91 -35.21 8.85 -5.88
C THR A 91 -35.46 8.30 -4.46
N ASN A 92 -35.59 7.00 -4.29
CA ASN A 92 -35.91 6.33 -3.01
C ASN A 92 -34.70 5.65 -2.35
N ASN A 93 -33.48 6.05 -2.71
CA ASN A 93 -32.28 5.41 -2.18
C ASN A 93 -31.93 5.93 -0.78
N LEU A 94 -31.60 5.02 0.13
CA LEU A 94 -31.14 5.34 1.49
C LEU A 94 -29.94 6.32 1.52
N PHE A 95 -29.13 6.31 0.45
CA PHE A 95 -28.05 7.27 0.26
C PHE A 95 -28.58 8.71 0.07
N ASN A 96 -29.68 8.90 -0.66
CA ASN A 96 -30.34 10.20 -0.78
C ASN A 96 -30.91 10.66 0.56
N ILE A 97 -31.39 9.76 1.38
CA ILE A 97 -31.92 10.09 2.73
C ILE A 97 -30.77 10.55 3.64
N ARG A 98 -29.62 9.87 3.63
CA ARG A 98 -28.44 10.30 4.38
C ARG A 98 -27.93 11.66 3.93
N TYR A 99 -27.87 11.87 2.62
CA TYR A 99 -27.45 13.15 2.04
C TYR A 99 -28.42 14.26 2.39
N GLN A 100 -29.73 14.00 2.34
CA GLN A 100 -30.75 14.96 2.72
C GLN A 100 -30.74 15.27 4.23
N ILE A 101 -30.51 14.27 5.07
CA ILE A 101 -30.33 14.48 6.52
C ILE A 101 -29.09 15.36 6.77
N ALA A 102 -27.95 15.06 6.11
CA ALA A 102 -26.75 15.86 6.24
C ALA A 102 -26.91 17.30 5.71
N LEU A 103 -27.65 17.50 4.62
CA LEU A 103 -27.97 18.84 4.11
C LEU A 103 -28.90 19.61 5.05
N ASN A 104 -29.94 18.97 5.59
CA ASN A 104 -30.84 19.60 6.54
C ASN A 104 -30.10 20.05 7.81
N ASP A 105 -29.16 19.28 8.28
CA ASP A 105 -28.33 19.64 9.43
C ASP A 105 -27.42 20.83 9.17
N LEU A 106 -26.88 20.94 7.97
CA LEU A 106 -26.03 22.07 7.58
C LEU A 106 -26.81 23.41 7.62
N TYR A 107 -28.10 23.37 7.34
CA TYR A 107 -28.98 24.56 7.37
C TYR A 107 -29.59 24.85 8.73
N THR A 108 -29.68 23.85 9.63
CA THR A 108 -30.34 23.97 10.94
C THR A 108 -29.40 23.97 12.14
N LEU A 109 -28.10 24.13 11.91
CA LEU A 109 -27.03 24.07 12.92
C LEU A 109 -27.17 25.05 14.12
N THR A 110 -28.16 25.93 14.11
CA THR A 110 -28.31 26.96 15.12
C THR A 110 -29.28 26.62 16.27
N SER A 111 -30.05 25.52 16.22
CA SER A 111 -31.13 25.33 17.19
C SER A 111 -31.48 23.90 17.61
N VAL A 112 -30.80 22.86 17.11
CA VAL A 112 -31.23 21.48 17.38
C VAL A 112 -30.21 20.73 18.23
N SER A 113 -30.70 20.09 19.29
CA SER A 113 -29.94 19.12 20.07
C SER A 113 -29.33 18.05 19.15
N MET A 114 -28.04 17.74 19.27
CA MET A 114 -27.36 16.69 18.50
C MET A 114 -27.93 15.28 18.73
N VAL A 115 -28.71 15.10 19.78
CA VAL A 115 -29.27 13.79 20.18
C VAL A 115 -30.24 13.23 19.15
N PRO A 116 -31.22 13.96 18.60
CA PRO A 116 -32.13 13.43 17.56
C PRO A 116 -31.40 13.09 16.27
N TYR A 117 -30.38 13.86 15.93
CA TYR A 117 -29.53 13.60 14.75
C TYR A 117 -28.77 12.26 14.89
N TYR A 118 -28.13 12.06 16.03
CA TYR A 118 -27.41 10.82 16.31
C TYR A 118 -28.35 9.60 16.31
N MET A 119 -29.55 9.74 16.88
CA MET A 119 -30.58 8.72 16.84
C MET A 119 -31.04 8.41 15.42
N ALA A 120 -31.22 9.42 14.56
CA ALA A 120 -31.61 9.22 13.18
C ALA A 120 -30.54 8.48 12.37
N ILE A 121 -29.27 8.85 12.53
CA ILE A 121 -28.14 8.15 11.89
C ILE A 121 -28.04 6.69 12.35
N GLN A 122 -28.12 6.45 13.65
CA GLN A 122 -28.09 5.08 14.18
C GLN A 122 -29.26 4.25 13.68
N HIS A 123 -30.46 4.84 13.57
CA HIS A 123 -31.63 4.15 13.04
C HIS A 123 -31.46 3.81 11.55
N VAL A 124 -30.92 4.73 10.75
CA VAL A 124 -30.60 4.46 9.34
C VAL A 124 -29.55 3.36 9.19
N GLN A 125 -28.49 3.38 10.01
CA GLN A 125 -27.47 2.31 10.02
C GLN A 125 -28.08 0.95 10.40
N PHE A 126 -28.98 0.93 11.38
CA PHE A 126 -29.69 -0.29 11.79
C PHE A 126 -30.57 -0.82 10.67
N LEU A 127 -31.32 0.03 9.97
CA LEU A 127 -32.13 -0.33 8.82
C LEU A 127 -31.26 -0.85 7.67
N GLU A 128 -30.11 -0.25 7.39
CA GLU A 128 -29.17 -0.75 6.40
C GLU A 128 -28.67 -2.16 6.73
N GLN A 129 -28.32 -2.40 7.99
CA GLN A 129 -27.90 -3.74 8.43
C GLN A 129 -28.99 -4.79 8.28
N MET A 130 -30.25 -4.42 8.53
CA MET A 130 -31.38 -5.35 8.45
C MET A 130 -31.88 -5.59 7.02
N LEU A 131 -31.88 -4.57 6.17
CA LEU A 131 -32.55 -4.63 4.86
C LEU A 131 -31.59 -4.90 3.70
N VAL A 132 -30.41 -4.35 3.74
CA VAL A 132 -29.44 -4.44 2.62
C VAL A 132 -28.30 -5.41 2.94
N GLY A 133 -27.84 -5.43 4.19
CA GLY A 133 -26.65 -6.18 4.59
C GLY A 133 -25.38 -5.65 3.87
N LYS A 134 -24.23 -5.82 4.48
CA LYS A 134 -22.97 -5.63 3.75
C LYS A 134 -22.74 -6.82 2.84
N GLN A 135 -22.55 -6.58 1.56
CA GLN A 135 -22.20 -7.63 0.62
C GLN A 135 -20.81 -8.17 0.98
N PRO A 136 -20.66 -9.49 1.25
CA PRO A 136 -19.36 -10.04 1.58
C PRO A 136 -18.44 -9.99 0.37
N LEU A 137 -17.23 -9.46 0.60
CA LEU A 137 -16.18 -9.37 -0.40
C LEU A 137 -15.06 -10.36 -0.05
N ARG A 138 -14.53 -11.02 -1.07
CA ARG A 138 -13.38 -11.92 -0.94
C ARG A 138 -12.36 -11.54 -2.02
N TYR A 139 -11.28 -10.92 -1.63
CA TYR A 139 -10.19 -10.54 -2.51
C TYR A 139 -8.91 -11.30 -2.19
N ASN A 140 -8.18 -11.69 -3.21
CA ASN A 140 -6.87 -12.29 -3.07
C ASN A 140 -5.89 -11.63 -4.06
N ARG A 141 -4.87 -10.96 -3.51
CA ARG A 141 -3.84 -10.24 -4.26
C ARG A 141 -3.07 -11.14 -5.24
N HIS A 142 -2.85 -12.42 -4.90
CA HIS A 142 -2.09 -13.33 -5.77
C HIS A 142 -2.87 -13.81 -7.00
N THR A 143 -4.19 -13.76 -6.95
CA THR A 143 -5.05 -14.15 -8.07
C THR A 143 -5.64 -12.94 -8.79
N ASN A 144 -5.53 -11.75 -8.21
CA ASN A 144 -6.13 -10.50 -8.70
C ASN A 144 -7.65 -10.60 -8.90
N LYS A 145 -8.32 -11.49 -8.14
CA LYS A 145 -9.75 -11.74 -8.26
C LYS A 145 -10.48 -11.27 -7.02
N CYS A 146 -11.52 -10.48 -7.23
CA CYS A 146 -12.46 -10.07 -6.21
C CYS A 146 -13.80 -10.76 -6.43
N TYR A 147 -14.17 -11.63 -5.53
CA TYR A 147 -15.47 -12.27 -5.50
C TYR A 147 -16.42 -11.43 -4.67
N ILE A 148 -17.59 -11.15 -5.23
CA ILE A 148 -18.65 -10.40 -4.58
C ILE A 148 -19.85 -11.32 -4.50
N ASP A 149 -20.29 -11.62 -3.28
CA ASP A 149 -21.45 -12.49 -3.05
C ASP A 149 -22.74 -11.66 -3.17
N MET A 150 -23.15 -11.41 -4.41
CA MET A 150 -24.37 -10.69 -4.78
C MET A 150 -25.11 -11.40 -5.91
N ASP A 151 -26.33 -10.97 -6.16
CA ASP A 151 -27.12 -11.45 -7.29
C ASP A 151 -26.69 -10.76 -8.59
N TRP A 152 -25.77 -11.40 -9.33
CA TRP A 152 -25.20 -10.91 -10.57
C TRP A 152 -26.23 -10.76 -11.70
N ASP A 153 -27.36 -11.49 -11.64
CA ASP A 153 -28.38 -11.44 -12.68
C ASP A 153 -29.16 -10.13 -12.65
N ARG A 154 -29.22 -9.48 -11.49
CA ARG A 154 -29.88 -8.17 -11.31
C ARG A 154 -29.05 -6.98 -11.77
N LEU A 155 -27.76 -7.18 -12.03
CA LEU A 155 -26.91 -6.11 -12.55
C LEU A 155 -27.06 -6.03 -14.07
N ASP A 156 -27.27 -4.83 -14.57
CA ASP A 156 -27.23 -4.57 -16.00
C ASP A 156 -25.77 -4.44 -16.46
N GLU A 157 -25.48 -4.94 -17.68
CA GLU A 157 -24.20 -4.73 -18.33
C GLU A 157 -23.96 -3.24 -18.54
N GLY A 158 -22.72 -2.80 -18.28
CA GLY A 158 -22.35 -1.40 -18.37
C GLY A 158 -22.55 -0.59 -17.08
N ASN A 159 -23.20 -1.15 -16.06
CA ASN A 159 -23.26 -0.53 -14.73
C ASN A 159 -21.86 -0.48 -14.09
N PHE A 160 -21.68 0.45 -13.18
CA PHE A 160 -20.42 0.62 -12.49
C PHE A 160 -20.50 0.08 -11.07
N ILE A 161 -19.46 -0.67 -10.69
CA ILE A 161 -19.18 -1.08 -9.31
C ILE A 161 -18.02 -0.23 -8.84
N ILE A 162 -18.14 0.37 -7.65
CA ILE A 162 -17.04 1.09 -7.02
C ILE A 162 -16.60 0.32 -5.79
N LEU A 163 -15.32 0.00 -5.75
CA LEU A 163 -14.67 -0.68 -4.65
C LEU A 163 -13.78 0.30 -3.91
N GLU A 164 -13.91 0.35 -2.60
CA GLU A 164 -12.98 1.01 -1.71
C GLU A 164 -11.77 0.09 -1.54
N ALA A 165 -10.60 0.55 -1.96
CA ALA A 165 -9.41 -0.26 -2.05
C ALA A 165 -8.17 0.51 -1.58
N TYR A 166 -7.11 -0.23 -1.26
CA TYR A 166 -5.78 0.32 -1.03
C TYR A 166 -4.91 0.04 -2.25
N GLU A 167 -4.30 1.08 -2.78
CA GLU A 167 -3.41 1.06 -3.93
C GLU A 167 -1.98 1.35 -3.51
N VAL A 168 -0.99 0.68 -4.11
CA VAL A 168 0.42 1.00 -3.90
C VAL A 168 0.76 2.35 -4.49
N VAL A 169 1.55 3.13 -3.79
CA VAL A 169 2.15 4.35 -4.32
C VAL A 169 3.31 3.96 -5.22
N ASP A 170 3.07 3.97 -6.55
CA ASP A 170 4.10 3.63 -7.53
C ASP A 170 5.12 4.79 -7.63
N PRO A 171 6.41 4.55 -7.31
CA PRO A 171 7.43 5.59 -7.36
C PRO A 171 7.72 6.10 -8.77
N ASP A 172 7.37 5.36 -9.82
CA ASP A 172 7.56 5.80 -11.21
C ASP A 172 6.50 6.84 -11.61
N VAL A 173 5.32 6.78 -10.98
CA VAL A 173 4.25 7.79 -11.13
C VAL A 173 4.47 8.93 -10.12
N PHE A 174 4.69 8.59 -8.86
CA PHE A 174 4.88 9.52 -7.74
C PHE A 174 6.36 9.61 -7.36
N THR A 175 7.12 10.35 -8.15
CA THR A 175 8.60 10.43 -8.05
C THR A 175 9.12 10.87 -6.69
N ASN A 176 8.29 11.51 -5.86
CA ASN A 176 8.66 11.92 -4.50
C ASN A 176 8.90 10.72 -3.58
N ALA A 177 8.30 9.56 -3.87
CA ALA A 177 8.51 8.34 -3.09
C ALA A 177 9.99 7.89 -3.12
N TRP A 178 10.72 8.16 -4.22
CA TRP A 178 12.16 7.90 -4.30
C TRP A 178 12.99 8.73 -3.31
N SER A 179 12.46 9.85 -2.82
CA SER A 179 13.15 10.71 -1.85
C SER A 179 12.88 10.34 -0.40
N ASP A 180 12.08 9.30 -0.16
CA ASP A 180 11.77 8.89 1.20
C ASP A 180 13.02 8.49 1.98
N ARG A 181 13.11 9.01 3.21
CA ARG A 181 14.31 8.87 4.04
C ARG A 181 14.51 7.45 4.55
N TRP A 182 13.42 6.79 4.94
CA TRP A 182 13.48 5.44 5.46
C TRP A 182 13.81 4.45 4.33
N LEU A 183 13.14 4.58 3.18
CA LEU A 183 13.36 3.75 2.01
C LEU A 183 14.81 3.81 1.52
N LEU A 184 15.42 5.01 1.47
CA LEU A 184 16.83 5.20 1.10
C LEU A 184 17.79 4.51 2.07
N ARG A 185 17.51 4.54 3.38
CA ARG A 185 18.33 3.88 4.39
C ARG A 185 18.20 2.37 4.30
N TYR A 186 16.97 1.89 4.15
CA TYR A 186 16.68 0.47 4.10
C TYR A 186 17.24 -0.20 2.85
N ALA A 187 17.07 0.41 1.67
CA ALA A 187 17.66 -0.09 0.43
C ALA A 187 19.20 -0.12 0.50
N ALA A 188 19.83 0.94 1.02
CA ALA A 188 21.28 0.96 1.21
C ALA A 188 21.75 -0.13 2.19
N CYS A 189 21.00 -0.41 3.25
CA CYS A 189 21.28 -1.47 4.20
C CYS A 189 21.19 -2.85 3.54
N LEU A 190 20.16 -3.12 2.72
CA LEU A 190 20.02 -4.38 1.98
C LEU A 190 21.15 -4.58 0.98
N ILE A 191 21.57 -3.53 0.26
CA ILE A 191 22.72 -3.58 -0.65
C ILE A 191 24.03 -3.85 0.14
N LYS A 192 24.21 -3.22 1.31
CA LYS A 192 25.35 -3.49 2.22
C LYS A 192 25.36 -4.94 2.69
N GLN A 193 24.19 -5.50 3.00
CA GLN A 193 24.05 -6.90 3.39
C GLN A 193 24.45 -7.84 2.23
N GLN A 194 24.00 -7.54 1.00
CA GLN A 194 24.39 -8.29 -0.18
C GLN A 194 25.89 -8.19 -0.45
N TRP A 195 26.48 -7.01 -0.30
CA TRP A 195 27.92 -6.82 -0.42
C TRP A 195 28.69 -7.65 0.59
N GLY A 196 28.30 -7.65 1.87
CA GLY A 196 28.87 -8.49 2.91
C GLY A 196 28.75 -9.99 2.56
N GLN A 197 27.58 -10.40 2.04
CA GLN A 197 27.35 -11.79 1.62
C GLN A 197 28.28 -12.22 0.47
N ASN A 198 28.52 -11.36 -0.50
CA ASN A 198 29.45 -11.64 -1.60
C ASN A 198 30.90 -11.75 -1.10
N LEU A 199 31.30 -10.90 -0.15
CA LEU A 199 32.65 -10.90 0.41
C LEU A 199 32.92 -12.05 1.38
N LYS A 200 31.92 -12.65 2.01
CA LYS A 200 32.05 -13.80 2.91
C LYS A 200 32.79 -14.98 2.27
N LYS A 201 32.63 -15.17 0.97
CA LYS A 201 33.32 -16.23 0.21
C LYS A 201 34.84 -16.12 0.30
N PHE A 202 35.37 -14.92 0.51
CA PHE A 202 36.80 -14.61 0.54
C PHE A 202 37.32 -14.44 1.97
N GLU A 203 36.53 -14.81 2.98
CA GLU A 203 36.93 -14.69 4.38
C GLU A 203 38.15 -15.61 4.67
N GLY A 204 39.11 -15.05 5.37
CA GLY A 204 40.37 -15.78 5.68
C GLY A 204 41.40 -15.77 4.55
N MET A 205 41.08 -15.26 3.34
CA MET A 205 42.10 -15.06 2.32
C MET A 205 43.01 -13.88 2.67
N LYS A 206 44.31 -14.15 2.76
CA LYS A 206 45.33 -13.13 2.96
C LYS A 206 45.79 -12.58 1.62
N MET A 207 45.57 -11.30 1.41
CA MET A 207 46.14 -10.60 0.26
C MET A 207 47.64 -10.36 0.43
N PRO A 208 48.41 -10.21 -0.67
CA PRO A 208 49.75 -9.68 -0.62
C PRO A 208 49.77 -8.34 0.16
N GLY A 209 50.54 -8.27 1.27
CA GLY A 209 50.55 -7.13 2.17
C GLY A 209 49.79 -7.33 3.49
N GLY A 210 49.24 -8.55 3.76
CA GLY A 210 48.61 -8.89 5.04
C GLY A 210 47.20 -8.38 5.27
N LEU A 211 46.59 -7.81 4.22
CA LEU A 211 45.19 -7.37 4.28
C LEU A 211 44.24 -8.58 4.26
N THR A 212 43.23 -8.55 5.14
CA THR A 212 42.17 -9.56 5.19
C THR A 212 40.82 -8.93 4.82
N PHE A 213 39.98 -9.69 4.13
CA PHE A 213 38.60 -9.28 3.89
C PHE A 213 37.72 -9.55 5.09
N ASN A 214 36.99 -8.53 5.56
CA ASN A 214 36.06 -8.63 6.69
C ASN A 214 34.60 -8.72 6.21
N GLY A 215 34.30 -9.63 5.29
CA GLY A 215 32.96 -9.79 4.72
C GLY A 215 31.92 -10.13 5.79
N GLN A 216 32.29 -10.98 6.76
CA GLN A 216 31.40 -11.35 7.86
C GLN A 216 31.04 -10.17 8.77
N GLN A 217 31.97 -9.27 9.03
CA GLN A 217 31.72 -8.07 9.83
C GLN A 217 30.72 -7.16 9.13
N ILE A 218 30.92 -6.87 7.83
CA ILE A 218 30.00 -6.04 7.03
C ILE A 218 28.59 -6.64 7.01
N TYR A 219 28.51 -7.96 6.85
CA TYR A 219 27.23 -8.66 6.86
C TYR A 219 26.51 -8.55 8.22
N ASN A 220 27.24 -8.76 9.33
CA ASN A 220 26.66 -8.69 10.67
C ASN A 220 26.20 -7.27 11.01
N GLU A 221 27.00 -6.25 10.66
CA GLU A 221 26.62 -4.84 10.83
C GLU A 221 25.35 -4.51 10.03
N ALA A 222 25.27 -4.94 8.77
CA ALA A 222 24.08 -4.73 7.93
C ALA A 222 22.85 -5.47 8.50
N THR A 223 23.04 -6.69 9.01
CA THR A 223 21.94 -7.46 9.62
C THR A 223 21.38 -6.77 10.87
N ASN A 224 22.26 -6.23 11.71
CA ASN A 224 21.84 -5.49 12.90
C ASN A 224 21.12 -4.16 12.50
N GLU A 225 21.69 -3.41 11.54
CA GLU A 225 21.09 -2.19 11.01
C GLU A 225 19.73 -2.46 10.38
N ARG A 226 19.57 -3.58 9.63
CA ARG A 226 18.28 -4.02 9.09
C ARG A 226 17.25 -4.24 10.20
N ALA A 227 17.63 -4.97 11.26
CA ALA A 227 16.71 -5.24 12.37
C ALA A 227 16.29 -3.97 13.13
N GLU A 228 17.16 -2.97 13.22
CA GLU A 228 16.86 -1.66 13.81
C GLU A 228 15.90 -0.86 12.91
N LEU A 229 16.12 -0.84 11.59
CA LEU A 229 15.26 -0.17 10.63
C LEU A 229 13.87 -0.81 10.55
N GLU A 230 13.78 -2.12 10.61
CA GLU A 230 12.49 -2.83 10.65
C GLU A 230 11.72 -2.54 11.95
N LYS A 231 12.40 -2.41 13.09
CA LYS A 231 11.77 -1.94 14.33
C LYS A 231 11.33 -0.48 14.24
N GLU A 232 12.18 0.40 13.69
CA GLU A 232 11.83 1.80 13.45
C GLU A 232 10.58 1.93 12.57
N MET A 233 10.44 1.08 11.54
CA MET A 233 9.26 1.00 10.70
C MET A 233 8.00 0.74 11.52
N ILE A 234 8.01 -0.31 12.32
CA ILE A 234 6.84 -0.74 13.10
C ILE A 234 6.42 0.33 14.12
N PHE A 235 7.38 0.99 14.77
CA PHE A 235 7.07 1.95 15.83
C PHE A 235 6.79 3.37 15.35
N THR A 236 7.35 3.78 14.22
CA THR A 236 7.32 5.17 13.78
C THR A 236 6.50 5.39 12.50
N TYR A 237 6.56 4.44 11.58
CA TYR A 237 6.03 4.60 10.23
C TYR A 237 4.87 3.65 9.89
N SER A 238 4.47 2.76 10.80
CA SER A 238 3.26 1.97 10.61
C SER A 238 2.01 2.80 10.91
N LEU A 239 0.90 2.43 10.26
CA LEU A 239 -0.39 3.05 10.54
C LEU A 239 -0.74 2.90 12.03
N PRO A 240 -1.23 3.96 12.69
CA PRO A 240 -1.72 3.87 14.06
C PRO A 240 -2.82 2.82 14.17
N ALA A 241 -2.84 2.08 15.28
CA ALA A 241 -3.83 1.02 15.50
C ALA A 241 -5.29 1.53 15.43
N THR A 242 -5.51 2.82 15.64
CA THR A 242 -6.82 3.48 15.56
C THR A 242 -7.35 3.57 14.13
N ASP A 243 -6.50 3.55 13.12
CA ASP A 243 -6.92 3.61 11.72
C ASP A 243 -7.38 2.26 11.17
N PHE A 244 -7.14 1.16 11.91
CA PHE A 244 -7.66 -0.17 11.58
C PHE A 244 -9.08 -0.41 12.07
N ILE A 245 -9.66 0.52 12.82
CA ILE A 245 -11.04 0.46 13.34
C ILE A 245 -11.88 1.42 12.48
N GLY A 246 -12.22 0.98 11.29
CA GLY A 246 -13.15 1.66 10.40
C GLY A 246 -14.50 0.97 10.39
#